data_29a3a4a0f1eab484d6d770a465801e77
#
_entry.id   29a3a4a0f1eab484d6d770a465801e77
#
_cell.length_a   1.000
_cell.length_b   1.000
_cell.length_c   1.000
_cell.angle_alpha   90.00
_cell.angle_beta   90.00
_cell.angle_gamma   90.00
#
_symmetry.space_group_name_H-M   'P 1'
#
loop_
_entity.id
_entity.type
_entity.pdbx_description
1 polymer ?
#
loop_
_entity_poly.entity_id
_entity_poly.type
_entity_poly.pdbx_seq_one_letter_code
_entity_poly.pdbx_strand_id
1 'polypeptide(L)'
;MVPAATGPGFSKKVFVSRQKAAYRRVLNEDDVFALFQPLGFKRYNLEDLKFVEQVRLFQNAEVVVSFNSAGLTNLIFRKPGTHVIEIFQEHEENYFCYLSQTLHLKYDCLKTTPLKKNSGYTNTTVPLELIKDLIKRKFHN
;
A
#
# COMPACT_ATOMS: atom_id res chain seq x y z
N MET A 1 0.11 25.41 0.57
CA MET A 1 0.69 24.66 1.69
C MET A 1 -0.40 23.88 2.41
N VAL A 2 -0.22 22.58 2.57
CA VAL A 2 -1.15 21.78 3.34
C VAL A 2 -0.84 21.98 4.82
N PRO A 3 -1.82 22.38 5.65
CA PRO A 3 -1.57 22.57 7.06
C PRO A 3 -1.19 21.25 7.73
N ALA A 4 -0.38 21.33 8.78
CA ALA A 4 -0.04 20.16 9.58
C ALA A 4 -1.31 19.48 10.08
N ALA A 5 -1.29 18.15 10.15
CA ALA A 5 -2.44 17.40 10.64
C ALA A 5 -2.68 17.75 12.10
N THR A 6 -3.77 18.46 12.36
CA THR A 6 -4.26 18.73 13.72
C THR A 6 -5.53 17.90 13.89
N GLY A 7 -5.61 17.13 14.95
CA GLY A 7 -6.76 16.27 15.21
C GLY A 7 -6.36 14.81 15.32
N PRO A 8 -7.34 13.88 15.42
CA PRO A 8 -7.03 12.46 15.48
C PRO A 8 -6.22 12.10 14.25
N GLY A 9 -4.92 11.94 14.44
CA GLY A 9 -3.97 11.72 13.38
C GLY A 9 -4.22 10.39 12.69
N PHE A 10 -3.90 10.33 11.41
CA PHE A 10 -3.82 9.07 10.70
C PHE A 10 -2.69 8.21 11.29
N SER A 11 -2.83 6.90 11.13
CA SER A 11 -1.77 5.99 11.54
C SER A 11 -0.49 6.25 10.74
N LYS A 12 0.64 6.05 11.38
CA LYS A 12 1.95 6.09 10.71
C LYS A 12 2.20 4.84 9.86
N LYS A 13 1.46 3.78 10.13
CA LYS A 13 1.50 2.53 9.36
C LYS A 13 0.19 2.40 8.59
N VAL A 14 0.29 2.57 7.28
CA VAL A 14 -0.87 2.71 6.40
C VAL A 14 -0.98 1.49 5.49
N PHE A 15 -2.15 0.89 5.49
CA PHE A 15 -2.50 -0.16 4.53
C PHE A 15 -3.57 0.42 3.60
N VAL A 16 -3.24 0.54 2.32
CA VAL A 16 -4.15 1.09 1.33
C VAL A 16 -5.03 -0.01 0.76
N SER A 17 -6.33 0.09 0.98
CA SER A 17 -7.31 -0.91 0.56
C SER A 17 -7.69 -0.77 -0.91
N ARG A 18 -8.03 -1.89 -1.52
CA ARG A 18 -8.64 -1.94 -2.85
C ARG A 18 -10.07 -2.45 -2.80
N GLN A 19 -10.69 -2.50 -1.63
CA GLN A 19 -12.06 -3.02 -1.50
C GLN A 19 -13.08 -2.30 -2.36
N LYS A 20 -12.88 -0.99 -2.59
CA LYS A 20 -13.77 -0.16 -3.38
C LYS A 20 -13.33 0.03 -4.83
N ALA A 21 -12.27 -0.67 -5.24
CA ALA A 21 -11.79 -0.60 -6.62
C ALA A 21 -12.76 -1.30 -7.57
N ALA A 22 -12.91 -0.73 -8.77
CA ALA A 22 -13.74 -1.33 -9.81
C ALA A 22 -13.11 -2.59 -10.43
N TYR A 23 -11.77 -2.63 -10.49
CA TYR A 23 -11.01 -3.71 -11.11
C TYR A 23 -9.88 -4.17 -10.23
N ARG A 24 -9.35 -5.35 -10.49
CA ARG A 24 -8.17 -5.90 -9.81
C ARG A 24 -8.31 -5.88 -8.29
N ARG A 25 -9.50 -6.26 -7.82
CA ARG A 25 -9.74 -6.38 -6.39
C ARG A 25 -8.98 -7.59 -5.85
N VAL A 26 -8.52 -7.47 -4.62
CA VAL A 26 -7.89 -8.56 -3.91
C VAL A 26 -8.99 -9.27 -3.11
N LEU A 27 -9.35 -10.48 -3.53
CA LEU A 27 -10.51 -11.18 -2.97
C LEU A 27 -10.31 -11.56 -1.50
N ASN A 28 -9.07 -11.81 -1.09
CA ASN A 28 -8.73 -12.13 0.30
C ASN A 28 -8.02 -10.97 1.00
N GLU A 29 -8.36 -9.73 0.66
CA GLU A 29 -7.73 -8.56 1.27
C GLU A 29 -7.86 -8.55 2.79
N ASP A 30 -9.01 -8.97 3.32
CA ASP A 30 -9.24 -9.01 4.76
C ASP A 30 -8.24 -9.93 5.46
N ASP A 31 -7.95 -11.07 4.86
CA ASP A 31 -6.97 -12.02 5.41
C ASP A 31 -5.56 -11.46 5.33
N VAL A 32 -5.24 -10.77 4.23
CA VAL A 32 -3.95 -10.10 4.07
C VAL A 32 -3.79 -8.99 5.11
N PHE A 33 -4.79 -8.13 5.26
CA PHE A 33 -4.76 -7.07 6.25
C PHE A 33 -4.64 -7.61 7.67
N ALA A 34 -5.32 -8.71 7.97
CA ALA A 34 -5.27 -9.33 9.30
C ALA A 34 -3.83 -9.69 9.72
N LEU A 35 -2.94 -9.93 8.76
CA LEU A 35 -1.53 -10.20 9.05
C LEU A 35 -0.75 -8.93 9.39
N PHE A 36 -1.16 -7.78 8.86
CA PHE A 36 -0.52 -6.49 9.14
C PHE A 36 -1.09 -5.80 10.37
N GLN A 37 -2.35 -6.06 10.70
CA GLN A 37 -3.03 -5.37 11.79
C GLN A 37 -2.30 -5.46 13.14
N PRO A 38 -1.78 -6.63 13.56
CA PRO A 38 -1.03 -6.72 14.83
C PRO A 38 0.23 -5.89 14.88
N LEU A 39 0.75 -5.47 13.71
CA LEU A 39 1.94 -4.63 13.61
C LEU A 39 1.62 -3.14 13.74
N GLY A 40 0.36 -2.79 13.92
CA GLY A 40 -0.09 -1.41 14.09
C GLY A 40 -0.59 -0.75 12.80
N PHE A 41 -0.76 -1.50 11.72
CA PHE A 41 -1.29 -0.96 10.48
C PHE A 41 -2.78 -0.70 10.59
N LYS A 42 -3.22 0.42 10.01
CA LYS A 42 -4.64 0.73 9.80
C LYS A 42 -4.95 0.74 8.32
N ARG A 43 -6.12 0.24 7.98
CA ARG A 43 -6.58 0.16 6.61
C ARG A 43 -7.38 1.40 6.23
N TYR A 44 -7.03 1.98 5.08
CA TYR A 44 -7.71 3.15 4.56
C TYR A 44 -8.18 2.91 3.14
N ASN A 45 -9.42 3.31 2.87
CA ASN A 45 -9.94 3.42 1.51
C ASN A 45 -9.75 4.87 1.08
N LEU A 46 -8.86 5.11 0.13
CA LEU A 46 -8.54 6.49 -0.29
C LEU A 46 -9.76 7.18 -0.90
N GLU A 47 -10.68 6.41 -1.47
CA GLU A 47 -11.92 6.92 -2.05
C GLU A 47 -12.83 7.59 -1.00
N ASP A 48 -12.66 7.23 0.27
CA ASP A 48 -13.43 7.84 1.37
C ASP A 48 -12.81 9.13 1.89
N LEU A 49 -11.61 9.46 1.43
CA LEU A 49 -10.86 10.61 1.91
C LEU A 49 -10.88 11.74 0.89
N LYS A 50 -11.01 12.98 1.38
CA LYS A 50 -10.81 14.16 0.56
C LYS A 50 -9.35 14.27 0.17
N PHE A 51 -9.06 15.00 -0.90
CA PHE A 51 -7.68 15.18 -1.37
C PHE A 51 -6.74 15.66 -0.25
N VAL A 52 -7.16 16.66 0.53
CA VAL A 52 -6.35 17.18 1.65
C VAL A 52 -6.09 16.11 2.69
N GLU A 53 -7.08 15.27 2.97
CA GLU A 53 -6.93 14.16 3.90
C GLU A 53 -5.95 13.10 3.38
N GLN A 54 -6.01 12.80 2.08
CA GLN A 54 -5.05 11.89 1.46
C GLN A 54 -3.62 12.42 1.58
N VAL A 55 -3.43 13.71 1.31
CA VAL A 55 -2.12 14.34 1.47
C VAL A 55 -1.61 14.20 2.89
N ARG A 56 -2.45 14.49 3.89
CA ARG A 56 -2.08 14.37 5.29
C ARG A 56 -1.74 12.93 5.69
N LEU A 57 -2.53 11.98 5.20
CA LEU A 57 -2.30 10.56 5.46
C LEU A 57 -0.90 10.17 5.01
N PHE A 58 -0.52 10.53 3.78
CA PHE A 58 0.76 10.17 3.23
C PHE A 58 1.92 10.97 3.83
N GLN A 59 1.71 12.23 4.19
CA GLN A 59 2.74 13.02 4.86
C GLN A 59 3.12 12.47 6.24
N ASN A 60 2.17 11.85 6.92
CA ASN A 60 2.37 11.32 8.26
C ASN A 60 2.88 9.88 8.28
N ALA A 61 2.71 9.14 7.19
CA ALA A 61 3.03 7.71 7.17
C ALA A 61 4.54 7.45 7.21
N GLU A 62 4.94 6.46 7.97
CA GLU A 62 6.30 5.94 8.00
C GLU A 62 6.43 4.69 7.13
N VAL A 63 5.36 3.90 7.07
CA VAL A 63 5.29 2.69 6.24
C VAL A 63 3.96 2.68 5.51
N VAL A 64 4.00 2.43 4.21
CA VAL A 64 2.81 2.29 3.38
C VAL A 64 2.83 0.93 2.72
N VAL A 65 1.81 0.12 2.96
CA VAL A 65 1.58 -1.15 2.27
C VAL A 65 0.42 -0.94 1.31
N SER A 66 0.61 -1.25 0.05
CA SER A 66 -0.44 -1.12 -0.96
C SER A 66 -0.30 -2.17 -2.03
N PHE A 67 -1.44 -2.61 -2.55
CA PHE A 67 -1.46 -3.30 -3.83
C PHE A 67 -1.18 -2.27 -4.93
N ASN A 68 -0.68 -2.73 -6.07
CA ASN A 68 -0.41 -1.85 -7.19
C ASN A 68 -1.68 -1.04 -7.54
N SER A 69 -1.63 0.26 -7.31
CA SER A 69 -2.78 1.14 -7.53
C SER A 69 -2.34 2.59 -7.77
N ALA A 70 -3.20 3.35 -8.44
CA ALA A 70 -2.97 4.77 -8.68
C ALA A 70 -2.87 5.58 -7.38
N GLY A 71 -3.44 5.08 -6.28
CA GLY A 71 -3.35 5.75 -4.97
C GLY A 71 -1.92 6.00 -4.51
N LEU A 72 -0.97 5.16 -4.93
CA LEU A 72 0.43 5.35 -4.59
C LEU A 72 1.05 6.60 -5.22
N THR A 73 0.40 7.22 -6.21
CA THR A 73 0.86 8.51 -6.75
C THR A 73 0.95 9.57 -5.66
N ASN A 74 0.16 9.46 -4.60
CA ASN A 74 0.22 10.35 -3.45
C ASN A 74 1.56 10.31 -2.69
N LEU A 75 2.45 9.39 -3.05
CA LEU A 75 3.81 9.34 -2.51
C LEU A 75 4.62 10.60 -2.80
N ILE A 76 4.21 11.42 -3.79
CA ILE A 76 4.87 12.72 -4.03
C ILE A 76 4.80 13.63 -2.80
N PHE A 77 3.85 13.41 -1.91
CA PHE A 77 3.68 14.19 -0.67
C PHE A 77 4.49 13.63 0.50
N ARG A 78 5.29 12.58 0.27
CA ARG A 78 6.01 11.91 1.34
C ARG A 78 7.30 12.61 1.72
N LYS A 79 7.62 12.52 3.01
CA LYS A 79 8.94 12.86 3.49
C LYS A 79 9.94 11.77 3.11
N PRO A 80 11.22 12.09 2.90
CA PRO A 80 12.23 11.05 2.65
C PRO A 80 12.30 10.03 3.79
N GLY A 81 12.59 8.79 3.43
CA GLY A 81 12.71 7.70 4.39
C GLY A 81 11.44 6.89 4.62
N THR A 82 10.31 7.29 4.04
CA THR A 82 9.09 6.49 4.10
C THR A 82 9.33 5.14 3.42
N HIS A 83 8.94 4.07 4.09
CA HIS A 83 9.07 2.73 3.56
C HIS A 83 7.81 2.34 2.80
N VAL A 84 7.95 1.96 1.55
CA VAL A 84 6.83 1.55 0.69
C VAL A 84 6.94 0.07 0.39
N ILE A 85 5.88 -0.66 0.68
CA ILE A 85 5.76 -2.08 0.36
C ILE A 85 4.63 -2.21 -0.65
N GLU A 86 4.99 -2.55 -1.88
CA GLU A 86 4.02 -2.72 -2.96
C GLU A 86 3.82 -4.20 -3.26
N ILE A 87 2.56 -4.62 -3.31
CA ILE A 87 2.18 -5.99 -3.63
C ILE A 87 1.63 -5.98 -5.06
N PHE A 88 2.35 -6.61 -5.97
CA PHE A 88 1.95 -6.72 -7.37
C PHE A 88 1.09 -7.94 -7.59
N GLN A 89 0.00 -7.76 -8.33
CA GLN A 89 -0.87 -8.86 -8.72
C GLN A 89 -0.46 -9.45 -10.05
N GLU A 90 -0.19 -8.64 -11.06
CA GLU A 90 0.06 -9.15 -12.40
C GLU A 90 0.87 -8.23 -13.30
N HIS A 91 0.92 -6.94 -12.99
CA HIS A 91 1.60 -5.98 -13.86
C HIS A 91 3.00 -5.66 -13.38
N GLU A 92 3.95 -5.71 -14.32
CA GLU A 92 5.29 -5.23 -14.07
C GLU A 92 5.38 -3.74 -14.40
N GLU A 93 4.60 -2.92 -13.71
CA GLU A 93 4.74 -1.48 -13.81
C GLU A 93 5.69 -0.99 -12.73
N ASN A 94 6.84 -0.49 -13.16
CA ASN A 94 7.87 0.00 -12.25
C ASN A 94 7.68 1.45 -11.84
N TYR A 95 6.51 2.03 -12.11
CA TYR A 95 6.21 3.43 -11.85
C TYR A 95 6.54 3.86 -10.42
N PHE A 96 6.03 3.11 -9.48
CA PHE A 96 6.18 3.48 -8.06
C PHE A 96 7.58 3.18 -7.55
N CYS A 97 8.27 2.22 -8.14
CA CYS A 97 9.68 1.98 -7.84
C CYS A 97 10.52 3.20 -8.22
N TYR A 98 10.35 3.72 -9.42
CA TYR A 98 11.05 4.93 -9.86
C TYR A 98 10.68 6.14 -9.02
N LEU A 99 9.41 6.32 -8.73
CA LEU A 99 8.95 7.42 -7.89
C LEU A 99 9.58 7.34 -6.50
N SER A 100 9.64 6.16 -5.92
CA SER A 100 10.26 5.95 -4.60
C SER A 100 11.74 6.29 -4.62
N GLN A 101 12.46 5.91 -5.67
CA GLN A 101 13.87 6.25 -5.84
C GLN A 101 14.06 7.76 -5.93
N THR A 102 13.24 8.43 -6.75
CA THR A 102 13.30 9.88 -6.93
C THR A 102 13.04 10.63 -5.63
N LEU A 103 12.13 10.10 -4.79
CA LEU A 103 11.77 10.72 -3.52
C LEU A 103 12.61 10.21 -2.34
N HIS A 104 13.63 9.41 -2.60
CA HIS A 104 14.49 8.80 -1.57
C HIS A 104 13.68 7.95 -0.57
N LEU A 105 12.71 7.21 -1.07
CA LEU A 105 11.91 6.29 -0.27
C LEU A 105 12.54 4.90 -0.25
N LYS A 106 12.36 4.19 0.84
CA LYS A 106 12.66 2.75 0.88
C LYS A 106 11.53 2.01 0.17
N TYR A 107 11.87 1.10 -0.72
CA TYR A 107 10.89 0.39 -1.52
C TYR A 107 11.13 -1.10 -1.51
N ASP A 108 10.08 -1.86 -1.20
CA ASP A 108 10.05 -3.31 -1.32
C ASP A 108 8.88 -3.71 -2.20
N CYS A 109 9.11 -4.72 -3.01
CA CYS A 109 8.11 -5.22 -3.93
C CYS A 109 7.89 -6.72 -3.67
N LEU A 110 6.64 -7.11 -3.54
CA LEU A 110 6.25 -8.51 -3.49
C LEU A 110 5.44 -8.84 -4.74
N LYS A 111 5.98 -9.71 -5.59
CA LYS A 111 5.27 -10.19 -6.78
C LYS A 111 4.45 -11.41 -6.42
N THR A 112 3.18 -11.39 -6.73
CA THR A 112 2.29 -12.53 -6.57
C THR A 112 1.85 -13.02 -7.93
N THR A 113 1.82 -14.34 -8.13
CA THR A 113 1.36 -14.92 -9.38
C THR A 113 -0.16 -15.10 -9.27
N PRO A 114 -0.95 -14.53 -10.18
CA PRO A 114 -2.40 -14.71 -10.14
C PRO A 114 -2.75 -16.17 -10.47
N LEU A 115 -3.83 -16.66 -9.87
CA LEU A 115 -4.30 -18.03 -10.10
C LEU A 115 -4.82 -18.25 -11.54
N LYS A 116 -5.16 -17.16 -12.23
CA LYS A 116 -5.58 -17.21 -13.64
C LYS A 116 -4.90 -16.09 -14.40
N LYS A 117 -4.21 -16.45 -15.48
CA LYS A 117 -3.67 -15.48 -16.42
C LYS A 117 -4.80 -14.94 -17.28
N ASN A 118 -5.41 -13.85 -16.84
CA ASN A 118 -6.42 -13.14 -17.62
C ASN A 118 -5.98 -11.68 -17.79
N SER A 119 -6.84 -10.90 -18.44
CA SER A 119 -6.57 -9.47 -18.62
C SER A 119 -6.21 -8.78 -17.29
N GLY A 120 -5.48 -7.69 -17.36
CA GLY A 120 -5.07 -6.91 -16.18
C GLY A 120 -6.22 -6.33 -15.36
N TYR A 121 -7.46 -6.73 -15.60
CA TYR A 121 -8.65 -6.31 -14.86
C TYR A 121 -9.20 -7.41 -13.95
N THR A 122 -8.55 -8.56 -13.90
CA THR A 122 -9.05 -9.72 -13.16
C THR A 122 -8.80 -9.54 -11.65
N ASN A 123 -9.82 -9.92 -10.86
CA ASN A 123 -9.67 -10.02 -9.42
C ASN A 123 -8.75 -11.20 -9.06
N THR A 124 -7.95 -11.04 -8.02
CA THR A 124 -6.94 -12.03 -7.64
C THR A 124 -6.99 -12.37 -6.18
N THR A 125 -6.34 -13.46 -5.82
CA THR A 125 -6.12 -13.88 -4.44
C THR A 125 -4.61 -13.86 -4.17
N VAL A 126 -4.21 -13.26 -3.06
CA VAL A 126 -2.80 -13.19 -2.67
C VAL A 126 -2.46 -14.38 -1.78
N PRO A 127 -1.41 -15.16 -2.09
CA PRO A 127 -0.97 -16.23 -1.21
C PRO A 127 -0.50 -15.68 0.13
N LEU A 128 -1.15 -16.10 1.22
CA LEU A 128 -0.84 -15.58 2.55
C LEU A 128 0.57 -15.93 3.03
N GLU A 129 1.11 -17.05 2.57
CA GLU A 129 2.47 -17.46 2.95
C GLU A 129 3.52 -16.47 2.47
N LEU A 130 3.31 -15.84 1.30
CA LEU A 130 4.21 -14.81 0.80
C LEU A 130 4.17 -13.57 1.69
N ILE A 131 2.99 -13.21 2.19
CA ILE A 131 2.82 -12.07 3.09
C ILE A 131 3.47 -12.38 4.44
N LYS A 132 3.26 -13.57 4.98
CA LYS A 132 3.88 -13.97 6.24
C LYS A 132 5.40 -13.92 6.16
N ASP A 133 5.96 -14.40 5.05
CA ASP A 133 7.40 -14.37 4.82
C ASP A 133 7.92 -12.94 4.71
N LEU A 134 7.21 -12.07 3.99
CA LEU A 134 7.55 -10.66 3.87
C LEU A 134 7.58 -9.99 5.25
N ILE A 135 6.55 -10.19 6.05
CA ILE A 135 6.44 -9.62 7.40
C ILE A 135 7.59 -10.10 8.28
N LYS A 136 7.89 -11.39 8.21
CA LYS A 136 8.98 -11.98 9.00
C LYS A 136 10.33 -11.35 8.64
N ARG A 137 10.56 -11.08 7.36
CA ARG A 137 11.83 -10.49 6.90
C ARG A 137 11.94 -9.00 7.23
N LYS A 138 10.82 -8.25 7.22
CA LYS A 138 10.82 -6.79 7.31
C LYS A 138 10.48 -6.24 8.68
N PHE A 139 9.66 -6.94 9.45
CA PHE A 139 9.14 -6.45 10.72
C PHE A 139 9.52 -7.32 11.92
N HIS A 140 10.26 -8.38 11.68
CA HIS A 140 10.69 -9.26 12.77
C HIS A 140 12.05 -8.81 13.30
N ASN A 141 12.10 -8.51 14.57
CA ASN A 141 13.36 -8.19 15.27
C ASN A 141 13.97 -9.45 15.84
#